data_ae41282e6b7528948ff8d99cd16b7989
#
_entry.id   ae41282e6b7528948ff8d99cd16b7989
#
_cell.length_a   1.000
_cell.length_b   1.000
_cell.length_c   1.000
_cell.angle_alpha   90.00
_cell.angle_beta   90.00
_cell.angle_gamma   90.00
#
_symmetry.space_group_name_H-M   'P 1'
#
loop_
_entity.id
_entity.type
_entity.pdbx_description
1 polymer ?
#
loop_
_entity_poly.entity_id
_entity_poly.type
_entity_poly.pdbx_seq_one_letter_code
_entity_poly.pdbx_strand_id
1 'polypeptide(L)'
;LHLLPRLRAWNPEMKIVLSVGGWGADGFSHMAMTEDGRRKFARSCLDAVEKYNLDGIDIDWEYPCSDAAGIGADPRDKENFTALLRTLREYLGKGRIVSVAVGASRRCIADTQMDKVAEIVDYVQLMTYDMVDGTRAGHHAALGATKGDKSGLNTRDIVEAYRRAGVPYEKLVIGAAFYGRHFAVTSFENHGLLQPSGGGLPGPAYGEITPEYLRENNFRVY
;
A
#
# COMPACT_ATOMS: atom_id res chain seq x y z
N LEU A 1 -19.15 -8.26 -3.73
CA LEU A 1 -19.99 -7.03 -3.59
C LEU A 1 -21.41 -7.33 -3.06
N HIS A 2 -21.92 -8.58 -3.17
CA HIS A 2 -23.26 -8.99 -2.67
C HIS A 2 -23.43 -8.85 -1.14
N LEU A 3 -22.35 -8.75 -0.37
CA LEU A 3 -22.39 -8.56 1.08
C LEU A 3 -22.50 -7.11 1.53
N LEU A 4 -22.32 -6.12 0.65
CA LEU A 4 -22.33 -4.70 1.00
C LEU A 4 -23.61 -4.24 1.71
N PRO A 5 -24.83 -4.66 1.31
CA PRO A 5 -26.03 -4.28 2.03
C PRO A 5 -26.03 -4.76 3.49
N ARG A 6 -25.45 -5.94 3.76
CA ARG A 6 -25.35 -6.48 5.13
C ARG A 6 -24.39 -5.67 5.99
N LEU A 7 -23.24 -5.24 5.41
CA LEU A 7 -22.28 -4.38 6.10
C LEU A 7 -22.90 -3.04 6.47
N ARG A 8 -23.63 -2.41 5.55
CA ARG A 8 -24.34 -1.14 5.83
C ARG A 8 -25.46 -1.30 6.85
N ALA A 9 -26.19 -2.42 6.85
CA ALA A 9 -27.21 -2.69 7.85
C ALA A 9 -26.59 -2.88 9.24
N TRP A 10 -25.40 -3.48 9.30
CA TRP A 10 -24.67 -3.67 10.56
C TRP A 10 -24.06 -2.34 11.10
N ASN A 11 -23.52 -1.51 10.22
CA ASN A 11 -22.99 -0.19 10.57
C ASN A 11 -23.32 0.83 9.47
N PRO A 12 -24.42 1.61 9.62
CA PRO A 12 -24.86 2.60 8.62
C PRO A 12 -23.84 3.73 8.38
N GLU A 13 -22.99 4.05 9.35
CA GLU A 13 -21.97 5.10 9.24
C GLU A 13 -20.69 4.63 8.53
N MET A 14 -20.58 3.32 8.28
CA MET A 14 -19.41 2.73 7.64
C MET A 14 -19.24 3.27 6.22
N LYS A 15 -18.04 3.76 5.92
CA LYS A 15 -17.65 4.14 4.57
C LYS A 15 -17.06 2.93 3.84
N ILE A 16 -17.57 2.66 2.65
CA ILE A 16 -17.14 1.52 1.83
C ILE A 16 -16.46 2.08 0.57
N VAL A 17 -15.17 1.87 0.48
CA VAL A 17 -14.32 2.33 -0.62
C VAL A 17 -13.82 1.11 -1.39
N LEU A 18 -13.92 1.12 -2.72
CA LEU A 18 -13.39 0.06 -3.56
C LEU A 18 -11.93 0.35 -3.89
N SER A 19 -11.04 -0.55 -3.50
CA SER A 19 -9.65 -0.52 -3.94
C SER A 19 -9.50 -1.18 -5.31
N VAL A 20 -8.83 -0.47 -6.22
CA VAL A 20 -8.59 -0.90 -7.60
C VAL A 20 -7.08 -1.01 -7.81
N GLY A 21 -6.61 -2.20 -8.14
CA GLY A 21 -5.20 -2.49 -8.34
C GLY A 21 -4.73 -3.68 -7.51
N GLY A 22 -3.59 -3.52 -6.85
CA GLY A 22 -2.89 -4.53 -6.08
C GLY A 22 -1.67 -5.07 -6.79
N TRP A 23 -0.84 -5.83 -6.08
CA TRP A 23 0.41 -6.40 -6.59
C TRP A 23 0.19 -7.21 -7.88
N GLY A 24 0.90 -6.83 -8.95
CA GLY A 24 0.78 -7.47 -10.26
C GLY A 24 -0.43 -7.04 -11.10
N ALA A 25 -1.27 -6.12 -10.62
CA ALA A 25 -2.36 -5.57 -11.41
C ALA A 25 -1.80 -4.62 -12.48
N ASP A 26 -1.76 -5.08 -13.71
CA ASP A 26 -1.20 -4.36 -14.86
C ASP A 26 -2.22 -3.45 -15.56
N GLY A 27 -1.70 -2.61 -16.46
CA GLY A 27 -2.49 -1.72 -17.33
C GLY A 27 -2.57 -0.27 -16.86
N PHE A 28 -2.18 0.06 -15.63
CA PHE A 28 -2.21 1.43 -15.11
C PHE A 28 -1.33 2.38 -15.92
N SER A 29 -0.07 2.02 -16.21
CA SER A 29 0.86 2.86 -16.98
C SER A 29 0.29 3.19 -18.36
N HIS A 30 -0.19 2.17 -19.08
CA HIS A 30 -0.80 2.35 -20.40
C HIS A 30 -2.08 3.21 -20.35
N MET A 31 -2.98 2.93 -19.40
CA MET A 31 -4.25 3.65 -19.23
C MET A 31 -4.03 5.11 -18.82
N ALA A 32 -3.11 5.36 -17.87
CA ALA A 32 -2.86 6.69 -17.34
C ALA A 32 -2.12 7.61 -18.32
N MET A 33 -1.46 7.07 -19.33
CA MET A 33 -0.67 7.79 -20.32
C MET A 33 -1.49 8.80 -21.13
N THR A 34 -2.75 8.48 -21.43
CA THR A 34 -3.61 9.32 -22.26
C THR A 34 -4.79 9.90 -21.50
N GLU A 35 -5.24 11.09 -21.90
CA GLU A 35 -6.44 11.70 -21.31
C GLU A 35 -7.68 10.82 -21.51
N ASP A 36 -7.84 10.24 -22.69
CA ASP A 36 -8.95 9.33 -23.02
C ASP A 36 -8.95 8.09 -22.12
N GLY A 37 -7.78 7.48 -21.90
CA GLY A 37 -7.61 6.35 -20.99
C GLY A 37 -8.01 6.71 -19.56
N ARG A 38 -7.51 7.83 -19.03
CA ARG A 38 -7.86 8.33 -17.69
C ARG A 38 -9.36 8.60 -17.54
N ARG A 39 -9.98 9.23 -18.55
CA ARG A 39 -11.43 9.50 -18.55
C ARG A 39 -12.28 8.24 -18.59
N LYS A 40 -11.91 7.25 -19.43
CA LYS A 40 -12.59 5.94 -19.49
C LYS A 40 -12.51 5.22 -18.13
N PHE A 41 -11.32 5.21 -17.54
CA PHE A 41 -11.13 4.62 -16.21
C PHE A 41 -11.97 5.33 -15.14
N ALA A 42 -11.90 6.65 -15.09
CA ALA A 42 -12.67 7.44 -14.11
C ALA A 42 -14.19 7.26 -14.28
N ARG A 43 -14.68 7.14 -15.51
CA ARG A 43 -16.09 6.82 -15.79
C ARG A 43 -16.45 5.44 -15.25
N SER A 44 -15.64 4.43 -15.51
CA SER A 44 -15.86 3.07 -15.01
C SER A 44 -15.87 3.01 -13.47
N CYS A 45 -15.00 3.80 -12.82
CA CYS A 45 -15.00 3.95 -11.36
C CYS A 45 -16.28 4.61 -10.85
N LEU A 46 -16.75 5.67 -11.50
CA LEU A 46 -18.02 6.33 -11.13
C LEU A 46 -19.20 5.37 -11.29
N ASP A 47 -19.29 4.65 -12.40
CA ASP A 47 -20.33 3.65 -12.66
C ASP A 47 -20.34 2.56 -11.57
N ALA A 48 -19.18 2.11 -11.12
CA ALA A 48 -19.07 1.16 -10.01
C ALA A 48 -19.53 1.76 -8.67
N VAL A 49 -19.14 3.00 -8.38
CA VAL A 49 -19.54 3.73 -7.16
C VAL A 49 -21.06 3.86 -7.11
N GLU A 50 -21.69 4.26 -8.21
CA GLU A 50 -23.15 4.42 -8.30
C GLU A 50 -23.86 3.07 -8.22
N LYS A 51 -23.42 2.10 -9.02
CA LYS A 51 -24.04 0.74 -9.09
C LYS A 51 -24.05 0.02 -7.75
N TYR A 52 -22.97 0.15 -6.98
CA TYR A 52 -22.80 -0.59 -5.72
C TYR A 52 -22.99 0.30 -4.48
N ASN A 53 -23.41 1.55 -4.68
CA ASN A 53 -23.59 2.54 -3.61
C ASN A 53 -22.34 2.63 -2.71
N LEU A 54 -21.17 2.82 -3.33
CA LEU A 54 -19.90 2.97 -2.62
C LEU A 54 -19.67 4.42 -2.18
N ASP A 55 -18.80 4.62 -1.19
CA ASP A 55 -18.44 5.95 -0.71
C ASP A 55 -17.21 6.52 -1.44
N GLY A 56 -16.49 5.70 -2.21
CA GLY A 56 -15.32 6.16 -2.93
C GLY A 56 -14.52 5.08 -3.64
N ILE A 57 -13.37 5.50 -4.14
CA ILE A 57 -12.38 4.67 -4.83
C ILE A 57 -11.01 4.88 -4.19
N ASP A 58 -10.30 3.79 -3.99
CA ASP A 58 -8.90 3.73 -3.66
C ASP A 58 -8.09 3.26 -4.87
N ILE A 59 -6.92 3.84 -5.13
CA ILE A 59 -6.02 3.43 -6.20
C ILE A 59 -4.80 2.76 -5.58
N ASP A 60 -4.63 1.50 -5.92
CA ASP A 60 -3.52 0.66 -5.46
C ASP A 60 -2.66 0.25 -6.67
N TRP A 61 -1.97 1.23 -7.23
CA TRP A 61 -1.02 1.01 -8.33
C TRP A 61 0.37 0.70 -7.78
N GLU A 62 0.83 -0.53 -7.97
CA GLU A 62 2.10 -1.04 -7.42
C GLU A 62 3.14 -1.37 -8.50
N TYR A 63 3.95 -0.40 -9.00
CA TYR A 63 4.02 1.02 -8.60
C TYR A 63 4.23 1.89 -9.85
N PRO A 64 3.89 3.19 -9.83
CA PRO A 64 4.29 4.10 -10.88
C PRO A 64 5.81 4.06 -11.12
N CYS A 65 6.24 4.12 -12.38
CA CYS A 65 7.65 4.08 -12.80
C CYS A 65 8.39 2.77 -12.45
N SER A 66 7.71 1.70 -12.07
CA SER A 66 8.34 0.45 -11.64
C SER A 66 7.69 -0.77 -12.26
N ASP A 67 8.53 -1.65 -12.81
CA ASP A 67 8.15 -2.96 -13.35
C ASP A 67 8.34 -4.12 -12.35
N ALA A 68 8.63 -3.82 -11.09
CA ALA A 68 8.99 -4.81 -10.07
C ALA A 68 7.93 -5.89 -9.83
N ALA A 69 6.64 -5.56 -10.04
CA ALA A 69 5.53 -6.50 -9.94
C ALA A 69 5.24 -7.25 -11.27
N GLY A 70 6.11 -7.14 -12.27
CA GLY A 70 5.90 -7.69 -13.62
C GLY A 70 4.88 -6.93 -14.44
N ILE A 71 4.63 -5.66 -14.12
CA ILE A 71 3.69 -4.75 -14.79
C ILE A 71 4.41 -3.81 -15.75
N GLY A 72 3.64 -3.17 -16.66
CA GLY A 72 4.16 -2.10 -17.51
C GLY A 72 4.54 -0.86 -16.71
N ALA A 73 5.66 -0.22 -17.07
CA ALA A 73 6.15 1.00 -16.45
C ALA A 73 6.68 2.00 -17.48
N ASP A 74 6.49 3.28 -17.21
CA ASP A 74 7.02 4.40 -18.01
C ASP A 74 7.54 5.49 -17.05
N PRO A 75 8.65 6.14 -17.34
CA PRO A 75 9.15 7.27 -16.52
C PRO A 75 8.13 8.40 -16.31
N ARG A 76 7.17 8.56 -17.25
CA ARG A 76 6.09 9.54 -17.15
C ARG A 76 4.96 9.14 -16.20
N ASP A 77 5.00 7.93 -15.66
CA ASP A 77 3.98 7.46 -14.70
C ASP A 77 3.91 8.35 -13.46
N LYS A 78 5.00 9.00 -13.11
CA LYS A 78 5.07 10.00 -12.04
C LYS A 78 4.04 11.12 -12.23
N GLU A 79 4.01 11.73 -13.41
CA GLU A 79 3.06 12.79 -13.76
C GLU A 79 1.69 12.22 -14.11
N ASN A 80 1.67 11.07 -14.78
CA ASN A 80 0.45 10.39 -15.20
C ASN A 80 -0.38 9.93 -14.01
N PHE A 81 0.26 9.49 -12.92
CA PHE A 81 -0.43 9.15 -11.67
C PHE A 81 -1.16 10.35 -11.08
N THR A 82 -0.51 11.49 -10.99
CA THR A 82 -1.15 12.74 -10.54
C THR A 82 -2.31 13.14 -11.45
N ALA A 83 -2.14 13.02 -12.78
CA ALA A 83 -3.18 13.33 -13.75
C ALA A 83 -4.37 12.37 -13.65
N LEU A 84 -4.12 11.08 -13.44
CA LEU A 84 -5.15 10.07 -13.21
C LEU A 84 -6.00 10.41 -11.98
N LEU A 85 -5.38 10.72 -10.86
CA LEU A 85 -6.08 11.06 -9.62
C LEU A 85 -6.89 12.34 -9.77
N ARG A 86 -6.39 13.34 -10.50
CA ARG A 86 -7.13 14.57 -10.79
C ARG A 86 -8.37 14.28 -11.63
N THR A 87 -8.23 13.48 -12.69
CA THR A 87 -9.38 13.07 -13.52
C THR A 87 -10.39 12.28 -12.70
N LEU A 88 -9.92 11.36 -11.84
CA LEU A 88 -10.79 10.57 -10.97
C LEU A 88 -11.57 11.48 -10.00
N ARG A 89 -10.89 12.45 -9.39
CA ARG A 89 -11.52 13.45 -8.50
C ARG A 89 -12.57 14.32 -9.23
N GLU A 90 -12.31 14.71 -10.47
CA GLU A 90 -13.27 15.45 -11.29
C GLU A 90 -14.56 14.65 -11.52
N TYR A 91 -14.45 13.35 -11.80
CA TYR A 91 -15.62 12.47 -12.03
C TYR A 91 -16.37 12.14 -10.75
N LEU A 92 -15.68 11.85 -9.66
CA LEU A 92 -16.30 11.47 -8.38
C LEU A 92 -16.82 12.68 -7.58
N GLY A 93 -16.30 13.89 -7.86
CA GLY A 93 -16.64 15.10 -7.11
C GLY A 93 -16.05 15.09 -5.69
N LYS A 94 -16.37 16.12 -4.91
CA LYS A 94 -15.87 16.29 -3.52
C LYS A 94 -16.62 15.44 -2.48
N GLY A 95 -17.79 14.91 -2.84
CA GLY A 95 -18.61 14.12 -1.92
C GLY A 95 -18.23 12.64 -1.81
N ARG A 96 -17.28 12.18 -2.63
CA ARG A 96 -16.79 10.80 -2.62
C ARG A 96 -15.34 10.76 -2.17
N ILE A 97 -14.97 9.69 -1.47
CA ILE A 97 -13.59 9.46 -1.04
C ILE A 97 -12.74 9.05 -2.26
N VAL A 98 -11.59 9.68 -2.41
CA VAL A 98 -10.51 9.24 -3.28
C VAL A 98 -9.28 9.02 -2.40
N SER A 99 -8.76 7.82 -2.37
CA SER A 99 -7.54 7.50 -1.65
C SER A 99 -6.54 6.77 -2.53
N VAL A 100 -5.33 6.65 -2.04
CA VAL A 100 -4.25 5.90 -2.70
C VAL A 100 -3.54 5.00 -1.69
N ALA A 101 -3.24 3.77 -2.08
CA ALA A 101 -2.27 2.93 -1.38
C ALA A 101 -0.88 3.16 -2.00
N VAL A 102 0.14 3.33 -1.15
CA VAL A 102 1.49 3.68 -1.60
C VAL A 102 2.55 2.88 -0.85
N GLY A 103 3.61 2.52 -1.53
CA GLY A 103 4.69 1.72 -0.97
C GLY A 103 5.48 2.43 0.13
N ALA A 104 5.85 1.70 1.17
CA ALA A 104 6.65 2.19 2.28
C ALA A 104 8.14 2.31 1.92
N SER A 105 8.46 3.09 0.88
CA SER A 105 9.83 3.27 0.44
C SER A 105 10.11 4.70 -0.04
N ARG A 106 11.38 5.13 0.08
CA ARG A 106 11.83 6.43 -0.47
C ARG A 106 11.74 6.47 -2.00
N ARG A 107 11.84 5.30 -2.65
CA ARG A 107 11.71 5.19 -4.10
C ARG A 107 10.28 5.51 -4.55
N CYS A 108 9.27 4.96 -3.90
CA CYS A 108 7.87 5.29 -4.22
C CYS A 108 7.58 6.78 -4.07
N ILE A 109 8.18 7.44 -3.06
CA ILE A 109 8.09 8.90 -2.90
C ILE A 109 8.77 9.63 -4.08
N ALA A 110 9.95 9.19 -4.50
CA ALA A 110 10.68 9.81 -5.60
C ALA A 110 9.99 9.64 -6.97
N ASP A 111 9.30 8.50 -7.15
CA ASP A 111 8.59 8.13 -8.36
C ASP A 111 7.15 8.68 -8.42
N THR A 112 6.76 9.53 -7.47
CA THR A 112 5.44 10.18 -7.41
C THR A 112 5.57 11.68 -7.09
N GLN A 113 4.49 12.45 -7.28
CA GLN A 113 4.39 13.86 -6.91
C GLN A 113 3.49 14.00 -5.67
N MET A 114 3.99 13.51 -4.50
CA MET A 114 3.16 13.36 -3.31
C MET A 114 2.57 14.66 -2.77
N ASP A 115 3.24 15.79 -2.95
CA ASP A 115 2.72 17.13 -2.67
C ASP A 115 1.43 17.41 -3.44
N LYS A 116 1.43 17.15 -4.76
CA LYS A 116 0.25 17.35 -5.63
C LYS A 116 -0.81 16.27 -5.42
N VAL A 117 -0.39 15.02 -5.16
CA VAL A 117 -1.30 13.92 -4.84
C VAL A 117 -2.09 14.26 -3.57
N ALA A 118 -1.43 14.75 -2.53
CA ALA A 118 -2.06 15.12 -1.27
C ALA A 118 -3.10 16.25 -1.39
N GLU A 119 -2.99 17.13 -2.39
CA GLU A 119 -4.03 18.14 -2.68
C GLU A 119 -5.31 17.53 -3.28
N ILE A 120 -5.20 16.36 -3.93
CA ILE A 120 -6.28 15.74 -4.69
C ILE A 120 -7.04 14.70 -3.85
N VAL A 121 -6.30 13.86 -3.10
CA VAL A 121 -6.86 12.72 -2.39
C VAL A 121 -7.26 13.06 -0.95
N ASP A 122 -8.18 12.27 -0.39
CA ASP A 122 -8.58 12.39 1.01
C ASP A 122 -7.60 11.67 1.94
N TYR A 123 -7.11 10.50 1.54
CA TYR A 123 -6.18 9.68 2.32
C TYR A 123 -5.05 9.12 1.46
N VAL A 124 -3.88 9.00 2.10
CA VAL A 124 -2.69 8.30 1.59
C VAL A 124 -2.42 7.14 2.54
N GLN A 125 -2.70 5.93 2.09
CA GLN A 125 -2.57 4.70 2.85
C GLN A 125 -1.16 4.15 2.65
N LEU A 126 -0.34 4.23 3.68
CA LEU A 126 1.02 3.73 3.67
C LEU A 126 1.01 2.21 3.87
N MET A 127 1.50 1.45 2.92
CA MET A 127 1.70 0.01 3.06
C MET A 127 2.93 -0.27 3.94
N THR A 128 2.84 0.08 5.23
CA THR A 128 3.91 -0.03 6.23
C THR A 128 4.17 -1.47 6.65
N TYR A 129 4.35 -2.31 5.66
CA TYR A 129 4.72 -3.73 5.74
C TYR A 129 5.61 -4.10 4.55
N ASP A 130 6.13 -5.31 4.55
CA ASP A 130 7.16 -5.78 3.61
C ASP A 130 8.42 -4.88 3.60
N MET A 131 8.65 -4.17 4.71
CA MET A 131 9.75 -3.24 4.91
C MET A 131 11.04 -3.97 5.26
N VAL A 132 11.54 -4.79 4.33
CA VAL A 132 12.80 -5.53 4.43
C VAL A 132 13.67 -5.26 3.21
N ASP A 133 14.97 -5.22 3.42
CA ASP A 133 15.94 -4.89 2.36
C ASP A 133 16.23 -6.06 1.39
N GLY A 134 15.61 -7.22 1.64
CA GLY A 134 15.79 -8.43 0.82
C GLY A 134 17.09 -9.19 1.07
N THR A 135 18.02 -8.67 1.89
CA THR A 135 19.33 -9.28 2.15
C THR A 135 19.47 -9.81 3.58
N ARG A 136 18.64 -9.37 4.49
CA ARG A 136 18.66 -9.72 5.92
C ARG A 136 17.29 -10.04 6.46
N ALA A 137 17.24 -10.92 7.45
CA ALA A 137 16.04 -11.15 8.24
C ALA A 137 15.71 -9.92 9.10
N GLY A 138 14.47 -9.45 9.08
CA GLY A 138 14.06 -8.25 9.79
C GLY A 138 12.57 -8.22 10.13
N HIS A 139 12.19 -7.22 10.89
CA HIS A 139 10.77 -6.96 11.15
C HIS A 139 10.14 -6.27 9.95
N HIS A 140 9.33 -7.00 9.19
CA HIS A 140 8.72 -6.47 7.96
C HIS A 140 7.67 -5.38 8.20
N ALA A 141 7.19 -5.20 9.43
CA ALA A 141 6.21 -4.18 9.82
C ALA A 141 6.68 -3.42 11.10
N ALA A 142 7.96 -3.09 11.17
CA ALA A 142 8.56 -2.40 12.32
C ALA A 142 7.93 -1.02 12.54
N LEU A 143 7.56 -0.67 13.79
CA LEU A 143 7.09 0.67 14.15
C LEU A 143 8.22 1.70 14.18
N GLY A 144 9.41 1.30 14.60
CA GLY A 144 10.62 2.13 14.66
C GLY A 144 11.86 1.33 14.31
N ALA A 145 13.00 2.00 14.26
CA ALA A 145 14.26 1.36 13.90
C ALA A 145 14.64 0.26 14.90
N THR A 146 14.93 -0.93 14.39
CA THR A 146 15.53 -2.02 15.16
C THR A 146 16.98 -1.69 15.46
N LYS A 147 17.46 -2.00 16.67
CA LYS A 147 18.85 -1.75 17.05
C LYS A 147 19.80 -2.48 16.08
N GLY A 148 20.68 -1.71 15.43
CA GLY A 148 21.62 -2.22 14.43
C GLY A 148 21.10 -2.22 12.99
N ASP A 149 19.80 -2.02 12.78
CA ASP A 149 19.24 -1.80 11.45
C ASP A 149 19.48 -0.36 11.00
N LYS A 150 20.07 -0.21 9.81
CA LYS A 150 20.37 1.09 9.18
C LYS A 150 19.56 1.32 7.89
N SER A 151 18.61 0.45 7.59
CA SER A 151 17.81 0.51 6.36
C SER A 151 16.91 1.75 6.31
N GLY A 152 16.44 2.24 7.48
CA GLY A 152 15.40 3.26 7.58
C GLY A 152 14.02 2.75 7.15
N LEU A 153 13.86 1.43 7.01
CA LEU A 153 12.60 0.77 6.65
C LEU A 153 11.80 0.47 7.91
N ASN A 154 11.13 1.49 8.43
CA ASN A 154 10.21 1.37 9.56
C ASN A 154 9.12 2.43 9.45
N THR A 155 7.99 2.18 10.09
CA THR A 155 6.78 3.03 9.99
C THR A 155 7.06 4.49 10.34
N ARG A 156 7.80 4.78 11.42
CA ARG A 156 8.11 6.15 11.82
C ARG A 156 8.86 6.92 10.75
N ASP A 157 9.94 6.34 10.22
CA ASP A 157 10.79 7.00 9.24
C ASP A 157 10.08 7.17 7.89
N ILE A 158 9.20 6.22 7.53
CA ILE A 158 8.36 6.31 6.32
C ILE A 158 7.30 7.40 6.47
N VAL A 159 6.58 7.46 7.58
CA VAL A 159 5.60 8.53 7.86
C VAL A 159 6.27 9.90 7.76
N GLU A 160 7.44 10.07 8.38
CA GLU A 160 8.20 11.32 8.29
C GLU A 160 8.68 11.64 6.86
N ALA A 161 9.02 10.61 6.07
CA ALA A 161 9.43 10.81 4.69
C ALA A 161 8.25 11.31 3.83
N TYR A 162 7.06 10.73 3.97
CA TYR A 162 5.86 11.20 3.27
C TYR A 162 5.42 12.59 3.72
N ARG A 163 5.52 12.90 5.03
CA ARG A 163 5.26 14.25 5.53
C ARG A 163 6.19 15.28 4.89
N ARG A 164 7.49 14.99 4.80
CA ARG A 164 8.47 15.88 4.13
C ARG A 164 8.22 16.00 2.64
N ALA A 165 7.60 15.00 2.02
CA ALA A 165 7.18 15.04 0.63
C ALA A 165 5.86 15.81 0.40
N GLY A 166 5.32 16.46 1.44
CA GLY A 166 4.15 17.33 1.34
C GLY A 166 2.82 16.73 1.74
N VAL A 167 2.80 15.49 2.27
CA VAL A 167 1.54 14.88 2.74
C VAL A 167 1.28 15.27 4.19
N PRO A 168 0.15 15.95 4.50
CA PRO A 168 -0.24 16.27 5.88
C PRO A 168 -0.51 15.02 6.70
N TYR A 169 -0.21 15.04 8.02
CA TYR A 169 -0.42 13.90 8.91
C TYR A 169 -1.86 13.40 8.93
N GLU A 170 -2.83 14.30 8.88
CA GLU A 170 -4.27 13.99 8.89
C GLU A 170 -4.75 13.20 7.68
N LYS A 171 -3.94 13.12 6.61
CA LYS A 171 -4.22 12.31 5.43
C LYS A 171 -3.47 10.98 5.43
N LEU A 172 -2.50 10.79 6.31
CA LEU A 172 -1.70 9.56 6.39
C LEU A 172 -2.44 8.48 7.17
N VAL A 173 -2.57 7.30 6.57
CA VAL A 173 -3.12 6.10 7.20
C VAL A 173 -2.04 5.03 7.23
N ILE A 174 -1.79 4.46 8.40
CA ILE A 174 -0.80 3.39 8.59
C ILE A 174 -1.43 2.04 8.25
N GLY A 175 -0.79 1.28 7.36
CA GLY A 175 -1.15 -0.09 7.05
C GLY A 175 -0.64 -1.07 8.11
N ALA A 176 -1.50 -1.96 8.56
CA ALA A 176 -1.15 -3.05 9.46
C ALA A 176 -1.15 -4.38 8.73
N ALA A 177 -0.05 -5.13 8.79
CA ALA A 177 0.04 -6.45 8.18
C ALA A 177 -0.75 -7.49 8.99
N PHE A 178 -1.65 -8.22 8.33
CA PHE A 178 -2.32 -9.39 8.90
C PHE A 178 -1.69 -10.69 8.38
N TYR A 179 -0.37 -10.70 8.26
CA TYR A 179 0.45 -11.85 7.85
C TYR A 179 1.88 -11.73 8.35
N GLY A 180 2.61 -12.83 8.36
CA GLY A 180 4.03 -12.88 8.68
C GLY A 180 4.93 -13.06 7.45
N ARG A 181 6.25 -12.98 7.67
CA ARG A 181 7.28 -13.34 6.70
C ARG A 181 8.22 -14.38 7.30
N HIS A 182 8.61 -15.37 6.53
CA HIS A 182 9.63 -16.33 6.89
C HIS A 182 10.98 -15.91 6.31
N PHE A 183 12.05 -16.11 7.06
CA PHE A 183 13.41 -15.85 6.60
C PHE A 183 14.27 -17.08 6.79
N ALA A 184 14.86 -17.60 5.71
CA ALA A 184 15.91 -18.60 5.77
C ALA A 184 17.23 -17.87 6.08
N VAL A 185 17.71 -18.00 7.31
CA VAL A 185 18.95 -17.34 7.78
C VAL A 185 20.13 -18.29 7.76
N THR A 186 21.32 -17.73 7.53
CA THR A 186 22.58 -18.49 7.51
C THR A 186 23.23 -18.62 8.89
N SER A 187 22.74 -17.87 9.89
CA SER A 187 23.21 -17.88 11.28
C SER A 187 22.05 -17.67 12.24
N PHE A 188 22.12 -18.28 13.42
CA PHE A 188 21.19 -18.05 14.53
C PHE A 188 21.74 -17.05 15.56
N GLU A 189 22.85 -16.38 15.27
CA GLU A 189 23.30 -15.26 16.09
C GLU A 189 22.21 -14.20 16.18
N ASN A 190 22.08 -13.56 17.35
CA ASN A 190 20.97 -12.64 17.62
C ASN A 190 19.58 -13.23 17.27
N HIS A 191 19.43 -14.55 17.47
CA HIS A 191 18.23 -15.33 17.14
C HIS A 191 17.79 -15.22 15.66
N GLY A 192 18.73 -14.99 14.76
CA GLY A 192 18.50 -14.82 13.33
C GLY A 192 18.18 -13.38 12.90
N LEU A 193 17.88 -12.47 13.85
CA LEU A 193 17.57 -11.07 13.53
C LEU A 193 18.80 -10.36 12.95
N LEU A 194 18.60 -9.65 11.83
CA LEU A 194 19.60 -8.96 11.03
C LEU A 194 20.67 -9.88 10.43
N GLN A 195 20.48 -11.22 10.48
CA GLN A 195 21.36 -12.16 9.83
C GLN A 195 21.13 -12.21 8.31
N PRO A 196 22.18 -12.52 7.53
CA PRO A 196 22.02 -12.68 6.07
C PRO A 196 20.91 -13.67 5.74
N SER A 197 20.07 -13.30 4.77
CA SER A 197 18.94 -14.07 4.31
C SER A 197 18.72 -13.83 2.81
N GLY A 198 18.13 -14.80 2.12
CA GLY A 198 17.71 -14.65 0.72
C GLY A 198 16.43 -13.84 0.51
N GLY A 199 16.02 -13.05 1.51
CA GLY A 199 14.78 -12.28 1.51
C GLY A 199 13.64 -12.93 2.30
N GLY A 200 12.57 -12.20 2.51
CA GLY A 200 11.38 -12.70 3.19
C GLY A 200 10.51 -13.55 2.27
N LEU A 201 10.25 -14.79 2.66
CA LEU A 201 9.29 -15.68 2.00
C LEU A 201 7.88 -15.42 2.55
N PRO A 202 6.80 -15.75 1.81
CA PRO A 202 5.46 -15.72 2.34
C PRO A 202 5.38 -16.50 3.65
N GLY A 203 4.81 -15.89 4.67
CA GLY A 203 4.56 -16.50 5.98
C GLY A 203 3.07 -16.73 6.20
N PRO A 204 2.67 -17.17 7.40
CA PRO A 204 1.28 -17.45 7.72
C PRO A 204 0.44 -16.18 7.71
N ALA A 205 -0.83 -16.30 7.30
CA ALA A 205 -1.82 -15.28 7.59
C ALA A 205 -2.08 -15.19 9.10
N TYR A 206 -2.53 -14.04 9.59
CA TYR A 206 -2.79 -13.84 11.02
C TYR A 206 -3.71 -14.90 11.63
N GLY A 207 -4.76 -15.28 10.91
CA GLY A 207 -5.70 -16.32 11.35
C GLY A 207 -5.11 -17.74 11.44
N GLU A 208 -3.94 -17.98 10.83
CA GLU A 208 -3.22 -19.28 10.88
C GLU A 208 -2.24 -19.34 12.04
N ILE A 209 -1.97 -18.21 12.71
CA ILE A 209 -1.07 -18.12 13.87
C ILE A 209 -1.86 -18.57 15.12
N THR A 210 -2.06 -19.85 15.24
CA THR A 210 -2.75 -20.45 16.38
C THR A 210 -1.79 -20.72 17.56
N PRO A 211 -2.31 -20.98 18.77
CA PRO A 211 -1.47 -21.44 19.89
C PRO A 211 -0.64 -22.70 19.55
N GLU A 212 -1.18 -23.62 18.73
CA GLU A 212 -0.48 -24.80 18.22
C GLU A 212 0.71 -24.38 17.35
N TYR A 213 0.46 -23.52 16.35
CA TYR A 213 1.49 -22.98 15.46
C TYR A 213 2.65 -22.36 16.27
N LEU A 214 2.34 -21.55 17.28
CA LEU A 214 3.34 -20.91 18.14
C LEU A 214 4.18 -21.92 18.91
N ARG A 215 3.56 -22.99 19.46
CA ARG A 215 4.28 -24.06 20.19
C ARG A 215 5.20 -24.87 19.26
N GLU A 216 4.71 -25.24 18.10
CA GLU A 216 5.44 -26.05 17.13
C GLU A 216 6.63 -25.31 16.51
N ASN A 217 6.54 -24.00 16.37
CA ASN A 217 7.55 -23.16 15.75
C ASN A 217 8.47 -22.42 16.75
N ASN A 218 8.51 -22.83 18.02
CA ASN A 218 9.38 -22.24 19.05
C ASN A 218 9.27 -20.72 19.11
N PHE A 219 8.05 -20.21 19.19
CA PHE A 219 7.75 -18.77 19.19
C PHE A 219 8.59 -18.01 20.23
N ARG A 220 9.11 -16.85 19.83
CA ARG A 220 9.83 -15.90 20.71
C ARG A 220 9.38 -14.48 20.40
N VAL A 221 9.28 -13.68 21.45
CA VAL A 221 9.06 -12.22 21.33
C VAL A 221 10.40 -11.50 21.49
N TYR A 222 10.65 -10.50 20.67
CA TYR A 222 11.84 -9.66 20.71
C TYR A 222 11.46 -8.24 21.15
#